data_d8230b1ce4602694c96adec949af1d6d
#
_entry.id   d8230b1ce4602694c96adec949af1d6d
#
_cell.length_a   1.000
_cell.length_b   1.000
_cell.length_c   1.000
_cell.angle_alpha   90.00
_cell.angle_beta   90.00
_cell.angle_gamma   90.00
#
_symmetry.space_group_name_H-M   'P 1'
#
loop_
_entity.id
_entity.type
_entity.pdbx_description
1 polymer ?
#
loop_
_entity_poly.entity_id
_entity_poly.type
_entity_poly.pdbx_seq_one_letter_code
_entity_poly.pdbx_strand_id
1 'polypeptide(L)'
;MEKVTAKEKYSYGIGAFGKDMVYAVVATYLMIFFTDEVGISSVFVGSLFFFSRFWDAVNDPVMGLIVDNTKTKWGKFRPWILIGTLINAVVLVFLFLNPANFLQGKMVYVYCSVAYILWGMTYTIMDIPYWSMVPSFTSNPEERDKIAVIPRIFATLGGASVNTFGLMLIGILGVASKSQGYFRLGIIISIIFVISTLVTVLNVKEKNVVENKDKIKISEIVTILGKNDQLLVIIASVVIFQVAQFLYSGFLVYFFTYAIKDLNLYATFVAMGTVTQVAALILFPRISKVVGRKNVYTIACILTVLGFGGMFIVSGMGNSILLCATGIAYNLGVGLINAATTVMISNAVDYGEYKLGKRSESIIFSAQTFIVKFSTAFSGLIIGFGLSLIKYVPNA
;
A
#
# COMPACT_ATOMS: atom_id res chain seq x y z
N MET A 1 14.43 23.72 -17.68
CA MET A 1 13.61 22.88 -16.75
C MET A 1 14.34 22.77 -15.43
N GLU A 2 13.72 23.17 -14.33
CA GLU A 2 14.31 22.99 -12.99
C GLU A 2 14.44 21.52 -12.64
N LYS A 3 15.65 21.06 -12.36
CA LYS A 3 15.89 19.70 -11.87
C LYS A 3 15.29 19.53 -10.48
N VAL A 4 14.67 18.36 -10.22
CA VAL A 4 14.19 18.01 -8.89
C VAL A 4 15.41 17.75 -8.00
N THR A 5 15.49 18.48 -6.90
CA THR A 5 16.64 18.39 -5.98
C THR A 5 16.64 17.05 -5.22
N ALA A 6 17.81 16.61 -4.77
CA ALA A 6 17.92 15.44 -3.89
C ALA A 6 17.08 15.62 -2.62
N LYS A 7 17.07 16.84 -2.06
CA LYS A 7 16.27 17.16 -0.88
C LYS A 7 14.78 16.90 -1.11
N GLU A 8 14.21 17.33 -2.23
CA GLU A 8 12.80 17.08 -2.58
C GLU A 8 12.51 15.59 -2.72
N LYS A 9 13.38 14.84 -3.43
CA LYS A 9 13.23 13.40 -3.66
C LYS A 9 13.21 12.60 -2.36
N TYR A 10 14.20 12.83 -1.49
CA TYR A 10 14.29 12.11 -0.21
C TYR A 10 13.22 12.56 0.78
N SER A 11 12.87 13.85 0.83
CA SER A 11 11.76 14.34 1.66
C SER A 11 10.43 13.71 1.25
N TYR A 12 10.22 13.48 -0.05
CA TYR A 12 9.06 12.75 -0.55
C TYR A 12 9.11 11.28 -0.12
N GLY A 13 10.26 10.62 -0.23
CA GLY A 13 10.44 9.26 0.27
C GLY A 13 10.15 9.11 1.76
N ILE A 14 10.64 10.03 2.60
CA ILE A 14 10.39 10.02 4.05
C ILE A 14 8.89 10.01 4.36
N GLY A 15 8.08 10.78 3.64
CA GLY A 15 6.61 10.73 3.80
C GLY A 15 6.02 9.35 3.50
N ALA A 16 6.55 8.66 2.47
CA ALA A 16 6.14 7.28 2.16
C ALA A 16 6.46 6.32 3.29
N PHE A 17 7.61 6.47 3.96
CA PHE A 17 7.99 5.64 5.10
C PHE A 17 6.92 5.68 6.20
N GLY A 18 6.57 6.88 6.69
CA GLY A 18 5.60 7.02 7.77
C GLY A 18 4.19 6.56 7.39
N LYS A 19 3.72 6.90 6.18
CA LYS A 19 2.38 6.50 5.75
C LYS A 19 2.24 4.98 5.59
N ASP A 20 3.29 4.30 5.10
CA ASP A 20 3.25 2.85 4.94
C ASP A 20 3.44 2.11 6.26
N MET A 21 4.07 2.70 7.29
CA MET A 21 4.01 2.19 8.66
C MET A 21 2.56 2.15 9.18
N VAL A 22 1.78 3.22 8.93
CA VAL A 22 0.36 3.28 9.30
C VAL A 22 -0.45 2.21 8.57
N TYR A 23 -0.24 2.03 7.27
CA TYR A 23 -0.92 0.98 6.52
C TYR A 23 -0.56 -0.41 7.03
N ALA A 24 0.74 -0.66 7.26
CA ALA A 24 1.24 -1.96 7.71
C ALA A 24 0.73 -2.36 9.09
N VAL A 25 0.68 -1.43 10.07
CA VAL A 25 0.18 -1.75 11.42
C VAL A 25 -1.29 -2.15 11.40
N VAL A 26 -2.09 -1.50 10.57
CA VAL A 26 -3.51 -1.84 10.42
C VAL A 26 -3.68 -3.14 9.66
N ALA A 27 -3.00 -3.30 8.51
CA ALA A 27 -3.11 -4.50 7.69
C ALA A 27 -2.64 -5.77 8.42
N THR A 28 -1.62 -5.66 9.28
CA THR A 28 -1.00 -6.82 9.95
C THR A 28 -1.64 -7.12 11.31
N TYR A 29 -1.92 -6.08 12.10
CA TYR A 29 -2.25 -6.29 13.52
C TYR A 29 -3.70 -5.98 13.90
N LEU A 30 -4.47 -5.28 13.08
CA LEU A 30 -5.82 -4.88 13.48
C LEU A 30 -6.76 -6.08 13.66
N MET A 31 -6.64 -7.10 12.81
CA MET A 31 -7.45 -8.31 12.92
C MET A 31 -7.22 -8.98 14.28
N ILE A 32 -5.95 -9.23 14.64
CA ILE A 32 -5.57 -9.85 15.91
C ILE A 32 -5.98 -8.96 17.09
N PHE A 33 -5.77 -7.65 17.00
CA PHE A 33 -6.20 -6.73 18.06
C PHE A 33 -7.71 -6.79 18.29
N PHE A 34 -8.52 -6.80 17.25
CA PHE A 34 -9.97 -6.86 17.38
C PHE A 34 -10.46 -8.22 17.91
N THR A 35 -9.83 -9.33 17.47
CA THR A 35 -10.26 -10.67 17.91
C THR A 35 -9.76 -11.01 19.31
N ASP A 36 -8.49 -10.79 19.59
CA ASP A 36 -7.83 -11.33 20.78
C ASP A 36 -7.87 -10.35 21.96
N GLU A 37 -7.77 -9.04 21.68
CA GLU A 37 -7.71 -8.03 22.75
C GLU A 37 -9.08 -7.37 23.01
N VAL A 38 -9.89 -7.16 21.95
CA VAL A 38 -11.23 -6.58 22.07
C VAL A 38 -12.30 -7.65 22.24
N GLY A 39 -12.05 -8.88 21.76
CA GLY A 39 -12.97 -10.01 21.88
C GLY A 39 -14.10 -10.03 20.85
N ILE A 40 -13.88 -9.42 19.65
CA ILE A 40 -14.87 -9.41 18.57
C ILE A 40 -14.71 -10.67 17.71
N SER A 41 -15.84 -11.21 17.23
CA SER A 41 -15.84 -12.33 16.30
C SER A 41 -15.02 -12.07 15.05
N SER A 42 -14.13 -12.99 14.68
CA SER A 42 -13.31 -12.91 13.46
C SER A 42 -14.15 -12.83 12.19
N VAL A 43 -15.33 -13.49 12.16
CA VAL A 43 -16.28 -13.40 11.04
C VAL A 43 -16.80 -11.97 10.88
N PHE A 44 -17.12 -11.31 12.01
CA PHE A 44 -17.55 -9.91 11.96
C PHE A 44 -16.44 -8.99 11.45
N VAL A 45 -15.21 -9.17 11.95
CA VAL A 45 -14.06 -8.35 11.53
C VAL A 45 -13.76 -8.55 10.05
N GLY A 46 -13.74 -9.80 9.57
CA GLY A 46 -13.55 -10.11 8.16
C GLY A 46 -14.65 -9.51 7.27
N SER A 47 -15.91 -9.58 7.71
CA SER A 47 -17.05 -8.97 7.03
C SER A 47 -16.92 -7.44 6.99
N LEU A 48 -16.55 -6.82 8.11
CA LEU A 48 -16.30 -5.38 8.19
C LEU A 48 -15.22 -4.94 7.18
N PHE A 49 -14.09 -5.67 7.13
CA PHE A 49 -13.00 -5.37 6.19
C PHE A 49 -13.45 -5.52 4.74
N PHE A 50 -14.24 -6.53 4.43
CA PHE A 50 -14.76 -6.74 3.07
C PHE A 50 -15.77 -5.64 2.68
N PHE A 51 -16.79 -5.40 3.49
CA PHE A 51 -17.83 -4.43 3.15
C PHE A 51 -17.31 -2.99 3.09
N SER A 52 -16.29 -2.65 3.88
CA SER A 52 -15.67 -1.32 3.78
C SER A 52 -15.08 -1.04 2.39
N ARG A 53 -14.73 -2.08 1.59
CA ARG A 53 -14.21 -1.90 0.22
C ARG A 53 -15.26 -1.35 -0.74
N PHE A 54 -16.55 -1.64 -0.52
CA PHE A 54 -17.61 -1.01 -1.32
C PHE A 54 -17.70 0.49 -1.04
N TRP A 55 -17.46 0.89 0.21
CA TRP A 55 -17.35 2.30 0.56
C TRP A 55 -16.14 2.95 -0.13
N ASP A 56 -14.99 2.31 -0.11
CA ASP A 56 -13.78 2.80 -0.78
C ASP A 56 -14.00 2.99 -2.28
N ALA A 57 -14.78 2.13 -2.93
CA ALA A 57 -15.10 2.23 -4.37
C ALA A 57 -15.75 3.57 -4.74
N VAL A 58 -16.49 4.16 -3.81
CA VAL A 58 -17.13 5.49 -3.99
C VAL A 58 -16.23 6.59 -3.45
N ASN A 59 -15.68 6.40 -2.26
CA ASN A 59 -14.90 7.40 -1.55
C ASN A 59 -13.60 7.78 -2.28
N ASP A 60 -12.88 6.80 -2.83
CA ASP A 60 -11.58 7.04 -3.47
C ASP A 60 -11.69 7.92 -4.73
N PRO A 61 -12.59 7.65 -5.71
CA PRO A 61 -12.78 8.54 -6.86
C PRO A 61 -13.30 9.93 -6.48
N VAL A 62 -14.18 10.02 -5.45
CA VAL A 62 -14.67 11.31 -4.96
C VAL A 62 -13.54 12.14 -4.37
N MET A 63 -12.65 11.53 -3.59
CA MET A 63 -11.47 12.23 -3.07
C MET A 63 -10.54 12.66 -4.21
N GLY A 64 -10.32 11.81 -5.21
CA GLY A 64 -9.59 12.17 -6.42
C GLY A 64 -10.16 13.40 -7.11
N LEU A 65 -11.49 13.45 -7.26
CA LEU A 65 -12.20 14.60 -7.82
C LEU A 65 -11.99 15.88 -6.99
N ILE A 66 -12.10 15.79 -5.66
CA ILE A 66 -11.90 16.92 -4.74
C ILE A 66 -10.49 17.48 -4.92
N VAL A 67 -9.49 16.63 -4.94
CA VAL A 67 -8.09 17.01 -5.12
C VAL A 67 -7.85 17.64 -6.50
N ASP A 68 -8.41 17.04 -7.56
CA ASP A 68 -8.24 17.54 -8.92
C ASP A 68 -8.87 18.92 -9.17
N ASN A 69 -9.90 19.28 -8.38
CA ASN A 69 -10.54 20.59 -8.40
C ASN A 69 -9.95 21.57 -7.36
N THR A 70 -8.96 21.16 -6.58
CA THR A 70 -8.37 22.00 -5.54
C THR A 70 -7.37 23.01 -6.13
N LYS A 71 -7.51 24.27 -5.70
CA LYS A 71 -6.62 25.39 -6.04
C LYS A 71 -6.31 26.16 -4.76
N THR A 72 -5.09 26.01 -4.25
CA THR A 72 -4.65 26.77 -3.07
C THR A 72 -3.28 27.42 -3.27
N LYS A 73 -2.96 28.40 -2.44
CA LYS A 73 -1.62 29.02 -2.41
C LYS A 73 -0.50 28.05 -2.06
N TRP A 74 -0.85 26.93 -1.37
CA TRP A 74 0.09 25.88 -0.98
C TRP A 74 0.27 24.78 -2.04
N GLY A 75 -0.47 24.84 -3.13
CA GLY A 75 -0.54 23.84 -4.18
C GLY A 75 -1.85 23.06 -4.18
N LYS A 76 -1.91 22.03 -4.99
CA LYS A 76 -3.08 21.16 -5.20
C LYS A 76 -3.13 20.00 -4.22
N PHE A 77 -1.97 19.37 -3.96
CA PHE A 77 -1.85 18.11 -3.21
C PHE A 77 -1.47 18.32 -1.74
N ARG A 78 -0.53 19.23 -1.46
CA ARG A 78 0.06 19.43 -0.12
C ARG A 78 -0.95 19.69 0.99
N PRO A 79 -1.99 20.52 0.82
CA PRO A 79 -3.00 20.75 1.85
C PRO A 79 -3.71 19.46 2.27
N TRP A 80 -4.10 18.63 1.30
CA TRP A 80 -4.81 17.39 1.55
C TRP A 80 -3.91 16.34 2.20
N ILE A 81 -2.64 16.25 1.79
CA ILE A 81 -1.65 15.38 2.43
C ILE A 81 -1.52 15.74 3.92
N LEU A 82 -1.42 17.03 4.26
CA LEU A 82 -1.28 17.46 5.65
C LEU A 82 -2.57 17.22 6.45
N ILE A 83 -3.72 17.68 5.96
CA ILE A 83 -5.01 17.54 6.64
C ILE A 83 -5.34 16.07 6.85
N GLY A 84 -5.22 15.24 5.80
CA GLY A 84 -5.47 13.82 5.87
C GLY A 84 -4.56 13.12 6.88
N THR A 85 -3.27 13.47 6.90
CA THR A 85 -2.30 12.93 7.88
C THR A 85 -2.68 13.25 9.30
N LEU A 86 -3.00 14.51 9.62
CA LEU A 86 -3.33 14.91 10.98
C LEU A 86 -4.59 14.23 11.50
N ILE A 87 -5.63 14.18 10.69
CA ILE A 87 -6.88 13.51 11.06
C ILE A 87 -6.66 12.00 11.18
N ASN A 88 -5.97 11.38 10.21
CA ASN A 88 -5.73 9.94 10.22
C ASN A 88 -4.85 9.50 11.39
N ALA A 89 -3.85 10.30 11.79
CA ALA A 89 -3.03 10.03 12.96
C ALA A 89 -3.86 9.95 14.26
N VAL A 90 -4.82 10.87 14.42
CA VAL A 90 -5.76 10.84 15.55
C VAL A 90 -6.65 9.60 15.48
N VAL A 91 -7.22 9.31 14.30
CA VAL A 91 -8.10 8.14 14.10
C VAL A 91 -7.34 6.85 14.33
N LEU A 92 -6.07 6.75 13.92
CA LEU A 92 -5.21 5.58 14.17
C LEU A 92 -5.05 5.30 15.68
N VAL A 93 -4.85 6.33 16.50
CA VAL A 93 -4.77 6.19 17.95
C VAL A 93 -6.08 5.65 18.52
N PHE A 94 -7.22 6.18 18.09
CA PHE A 94 -8.52 5.67 18.50
C PHE A 94 -8.80 4.26 17.99
N LEU A 95 -8.33 3.90 16.80
CA LEU A 95 -8.51 2.57 16.23
C LEU A 95 -7.87 1.47 17.08
N PHE A 96 -6.73 1.75 17.72
CA PHE A 96 -6.05 0.82 18.63
C PHE A 96 -6.37 1.07 20.12
N LEU A 97 -7.34 1.94 20.42
CA LEU A 97 -7.90 2.06 21.77
C LEU A 97 -8.91 0.93 21.98
N ASN A 98 -8.74 0.14 23.05
CA ASN A 98 -9.64 -0.96 23.32
C ASN A 98 -10.99 -0.45 23.87
N PRO A 99 -12.08 -0.52 23.07
CA PRO A 99 -13.39 -0.01 23.50
C PRO A 99 -14.06 -0.88 24.57
N ALA A 100 -13.65 -2.14 24.75
CA ALA A 100 -14.21 -3.00 25.79
C ALA A 100 -13.93 -2.51 27.21
N ASN A 101 -12.97 -1.59 27.39
CA ASN A 101 -12.68 -0.96 28.67
C ASN A 101 -13.74 0.07 29.12
N PHE A 102 -14.56 0.60 28.20
CA PHE A 102 -15.53 1.67 28.48
C PHE A 102 -16.88 1.52 27.78
N LEU A 103 -17.02 0.55 26.86
CA LEU A 103 -18.27 0.22 26.17
C LEU A 103 -18.63 -1.25 26.40
N GLN A 104 -19.93 -1.58 26.28
CA GLN A 104 -20.42 -2.96 26.44
C GLN A 104 -21.31 -3.40 25.29
N GLY A 105 -21.38 -4.70 25.06
CA GLY A 105 -22.28 -5.33 24.12
C GLY A 105 -22.10 -4.81 22.68
N LYS A 106 -23.21 -4.47 22.03
CA LYS A 106 -23.23 -4.03 20.62
C LYS A 106 -22.44 -2.75 20.35
N MET A 107 -22.28 -1.87 21.36
CA MET A 107 -21.57 -0.60 21.19
C MET A 107 -20.08 -0.79 20.89
N VAL A 108 -19.46 -1.89 21.35
CA VAL A 108 -18.07 -2.26 21.01
C VAL A 108 -17.95 -2.50 19.50
N TYR A 109 -18.88 -3.24 18.92
CA TYR A 109 -18.91 -3.52 17.48
C TYR A 109 -19.10 -2.24 16.64
N VAL A 110 -20.02 -1.37 17.09
CA VAL A 110 -20.26 -0.07 16.43
C VAL A 110 -19.00 0.79 16.45
N TYR A 111 -18.34 0.90 17.61
CA TYR A 111 -17.10 1.66 17.76
C TYR A 111 -16.02 1.16 16.78
N CYS A 112 -15.74 -0.15 16.77
CA CYS A 112 -14.72 -0.74 15.90
C CYS A 112 -15.04 -0.54 14.41
N SER A 113 -16.32 -0.64 14.04
CA SER A 113 -16.78 -0.40 12.67
C SER A 113 -16.55 1.05 12.25
N VAL A 114 -17.00 2.00 13.08
CA VAL A 114 -16.85 3.43 12.82
C VAL A 114 -15.38 3.82 12.77
N ALA A 115 -14.57 3.38 13.75
CA ALA A 115 -13.14 3.68 13.80
C ALA A 115 -12.40 3.15 12.54
N TYR A 116 -12.72 1.93 12.09
CA TYR A 116 -12.10 1.35 10.90
C TYR A 116 -12.50 2.07 9.61
N ILE A 117 -13.79 2.37 9.44
CA ILE A 117 -14.27 3.11 8.27
C ILE A 117 -13.67 4.52 8.23
N LEU A 118 -13.64 5.23 9.37
CA LEU A 118 -13.03 6.56 9.48
C LEU A 118 -11.54 6.52 9.18
N TRP A 119 -10.82 5.47 9.65
CA TRP A 119 -9.42 5.28 9.30
C TRP A 119 -9.22 5.15 7.79
N GLY A 120 -10.00 4.31 7.11
CA GLY A 120 -9.95 4.16 5.67
C GLY A 120 -10.21 5.47 4.92
N MET A 121 -11.28 6.20 5.30
CA MET A 121 -11.63 7.49 4.70
C MET A 121 -10.53 8.53 4.86
N THR A 122 -10.01 8.69 6.08
CA THR A 122 -9.00 9.71 6.38
C THR A 122 -7.64 9.34 5.78
N TYR A 123 -7.32 8.04 5.67
CA TYR A 123 -6.15 7.56 4.96
C TYR A 123 -6.22 7.93 3.46
N THR A 124 -7.38 7.76 2.83
CA THR A 124 -7.63 8.13 1.44
C THR A 124 -7.40 9.62 1.19
N ILE A 125 -7.79 10.51 2.14
CA ILE A 125 -7.58 11.97 2.04
C ILE A 125 -6.09 12.32 1.87
N MET A 126 -5.19 11.54 2.46
CA MET A 126 -3.74 11.74 2.36
C MET A 126 -3.12 10.93 1.22
N ASP A 127 -3.48 9.66 1.07
CA ASP A 127 -2.79 8.71 0.19
C ASP A 127 -2.97 9.03 -1.30
N ILE A 128 -4.20 9.38 -1.72
CA ILE A 128 -4.49 9.74 -3.12
C ILE A 128 -3.67 10.96 -3.55
N PRO A 129 -3.72 12.13 -2.88
CA PRO A 129 -2.90 13.27 -3.30
C PRO A 129 -1.41 13.01 -3.16
N TYR A 130 -0.98 12.16 -2.21
CA TYR A 130 0.42 11.78 -2.09
C TYR A 130 0.94 11.11 -3.37
N TRP A 131 0.29 10.05 -3.84
CA TRP A 131 0.70 9.36 -5.06
C TRP A 131 0.46 10.20 -6.32
N SER A 132 -0.61 10.99 -6.35
CA SER A 132 -0.95 11.89 -7.45
C SER A 132 0.07 13.01 -7.66
N MET A 133 0.91 13.29 -6.67
CA MET A 133 1.95 14.31 -6.75
C MET A 133 3.14 13.86 -7.63
N VAL A 134 3.33 12.57 -7.91
CA VAL A 134 4.45 12.05 -8.73
C VAL A 134 4.56 12.71 -10.10
N PRO A 135 3.49 12.84 -10.91
CA PRO A 135 3.56 13.54 -12.20
C PRO A 135 3.86 15.03 -12.09
N SER A 136 3.54 15.67 -10.94
CA SER A 136 3.71 17.12 -10.76
C SER A 136 5.15 17.56 -10.47
N PHE A 137 6.06 16.62 -10.19
CA PHE A 137 7.47 16.93 -9.93
C PHE A 137 8.22 17.36 -11.20
N THR A 138 7.98 16.66 -12.31
CA THR A 138 8.74 16.86 -13.54
C THR A 138 7.99 16.33 -14.77
N SER A 139 8.18 17.01 -15.89
CA SER A 139 7.75 16.54 -17.21
C SER A 139 8.79 15.61 -17.87
N ASN A 140 10.00 15.51 -17.32
CA ASN A 140 11.05 14.63 -17.85
C ASN A 140 10.80 13.18 -17.46
N PRO A 141 10.61 12.23 -18.42
CA PRO A 141 10.33 10.84 -18.15
C PRO A 141 11.44 10.11 -17.37
N GLU A 142 12.72 10.37 -17.63
CA GLU A 142 13.85 9.75 -16.93
C GLU A 142 13.93 10.19 -15.45
N GLU A 143 13.64 11.46 -15.18
CA GLU A 143 13.55 11.94 -13.79
C GLU A 143 12.33 11.40 -13.06
N ARG A 144 11.20 11.25 -13.77
CA ARG A 144 9.98 10.66 -13.22
C ARG A 144 10.20 9.23 -12.74
N ASP A 145 10.95 8.41 -13.50
CA ASP A 145 11.33 7.06 -13.09
C ASP A 145 12.09 7.05 -11.76
N LYS A 146 13.07 7.95 -11.61
CA LYS A 146 13.84 8.07 -10.36
C LYS A 146 12.99 8.54 -9.18
N ILE A 147 12.07 9.49 -9.43
CA ILE A 147 11.19 10.03 -8.39
C ILE A 147 10.16 8.99 -7.95
N ALA A 148 9.62 8.19 -8.87
CA ALA A 148 8.64 7.15 -8.55
C ALA A 148 9.22 6.01 -7.70
N VAL A 149 10.52 5.72 -7.83
CA VAL A 149 11.21 4.63 -7.12
C VAL A 149 11.49 4.98 -5.65
N ILE A 150 11.91 6.22 -5.36
CA ILE A 150 12.31 6.62 -4.01
C ILE A 150 11.19 6.39 -2.98
N PRO A 151 9.95 6.89 -3.16
CA PRO A 151 8.89 6.64 -2.20
C PRO A 151 8.54 5.15 -2.08
N ARG A 152 8.70 4.36 -3.14
CA ARG A 152 8.49 2.90 -3.06
C ARG A 152 9.52 2.20 -2.16
N ILE A 153 10.79 2.60 -2.23
CA ILE A 153 11.84 2.09 -1.33
C ILE A 153 11.48 2.43 0.12
N PHE A 154 11.19 3.69 0.40
CA PHE A 154 10.86 4.14 1.75
C PHE A 154 9.57 3.50 2.28
N ALA A 155 8.54 3.34 1.44
CA ALA A 155 7.31 2.61 1.76
C ALA A 155 7.61 1.16 2.16
N THR A 156 8.40 0.44 1.35
CA THR A 156 8.83 -0.93 1.64
C THR A 156 9.56 -1.02 2.98
N LEU A 157 10.48 -0.08 3.27
CA LEU A 157 11.20 -0.03 4.54
C LEU A 157 10.27 0.30 5.72
N GLY A 158 9.31 1.21 5.53
CA GLY A 158 8.30 1.55 6.53
C GLY A 158 7.44 0.35 6.91
N GLY A 159 6.88 -0.34 5.93
CA GLY A 159 6.09 -1.54 6.14
C GLY A 159 6.90 -2.68 6.77
N ALA A 160 8.11 -2.92 6.26
CA ALA A 160 9.02 -3.94 6.78
C ALA A 160 9.41 -3.69 8.24
N SER A 161 9.63 -2.43 8.64
CA SER A 161 9.95 -2.08 10.03
C SER A 161 8.82 -2.46 11.00
N VAL A 162 7.57 -2.20 10.62
CA VAL A 162 6.40 -2.58 11.42
C VAL A 162 6.24 -4.10 11.46
N ASN A 163 6.34 -4.77 10.33
CA ASN A 163 6.19 -6.23 10.26
C ASN A 163 7.27 -6.97 11.04
N THR A 164 8.51 -6.46 11.03
CA THR A 164 9.64 -7.09 11.73
C THR A 164 9.63 -6.81 13.23
N PHE A 165 9.43 -5.56 13.61
CA PHE A 165 9.60 -5.13 15.01
C PHE A 165 8.28 -4.94 15.76
N GLY A 166 7.12 -4.92 15.08
CA GLY A 166 5.84 -4.56 15.68
C GLY A 166 5.43 -5.44 16.85
N LEU A 167 5.51 -6.77 16.72
CA LEU A 167 5.16 -7.69 17.83
C LEU A 167 6.09 -7.53 19.03
N MET A 168 7.39 -7.36 18.79
CA MET A 168 8.37 -7.10 19.86
C MET A 168 8.04 -5.79 20.57
N LEU A 169 7.76 -4.72 19.82
CA LEU A 169 7.39 -3.43 20.41
C LEU A 169 6.06 -3.50 21.17
N ILE A 170 5.05 -4.21 20.65
CA ILE A 170 3.79 -4.43 21.37
C ILE A 170 4.06 -5.13 22.72
N GLY A 171 4.93 -6.12 22.75
CA GLY A 171 5.33 -6.80 23.98
C GLY A 171 6.03 -5.89 24.99
N ILE A 172 7.02 -5.11 24.54
CA ILE A 172 7.79 -4.17 25.38
C ILE A 172 6.90 -3.02 25.88
N LEU A 173 6.06 -2.48 25.03
CA LEU A 173 5.18 -1.36 25.37
C LEU A 173 3.96 -1.79 26.19
N GLY A 174 3.60 -3.06 26.13
CA GLY A 174 2.43 -3.65 26.79
C GLY A 174 2.67 -4.11 28.23
N VAL A 175 3.33 -3.31 29.07
CA VAL A 175 3.72 -3.68 30.44
C VAL A 175 2.56 -4.17 31.30
N ALA A 176 1.38 -3.57 31.17
CA ALA A 176 0.19 -3.95 31.94
C ALA A 176 -0.76 -4.87 31.15
N SER A 177 -0.81 -4.74 29.83
CA SER A 177 -1.58 -5.62 28.95
C SER A 177 -1.12 -5.45 27.50
N LYS A 178 -1.28 -6.51 26.66
CA LYS A 178 -1.00 -6.42 25.21
C LYS A 178 -1.82 -5.32 24.54
N SER A 179 -3.06 -5.13 24.96
CA SER A 179 -3.94 -4.04 24.47
C SER A 179 -3.30 -2.66 24.63
N GLN A 180 -2.64 -2.38 25.75
CA GLN A 180 -1.87 -1.13 25.94
C GLN A 180 -0.65 -1.06 25.01
N GLY A 181 -0.03 -2.21 24.69
CA GLY A 181 1.06 -2.28 23.73
C GLY A 181 0.63 -1.83 22.34
N TYR A 182 -0.52 -2.31 21.85
CA TYR A 182 -1.10 -1.88 20.58
C TYR A 182 -1.41 -0.38 20.55
N PHE A 183 -2.05 0.12 21.62
CA PHE A 183 -2.37 1.54 21.74
C PHE A 183 -1.12 2.44 21.71
N ARG A 184 -0.09 2.10 22.50
CA ARG A 184 1.17 2.86 22.54
C ARG A 184 1.93 2.78 21.21
N LEU A 185 1.94 1.62 20.56
CA LEU A 185 2.51 1.47 19.23
C LEU A 185 1.76 2.36 18.20
N GLY A 186 0.44 2.40 18.27
CA GLY A 186 -0.39 3.29 17.46
C GLY A 186 -0.02 4.77 17.63
N ILE A 187 0.23 5.22 18.86
CA ILE A 187 0.71 6.59 19.15
C ILE A 187 2.09 6.84 18.52
N ILE A 188 3.05 5.94 18.73
CA ILE A 188 4.41 6.10 18.19
C ILE A 188 4.38 6.19 16.68
N ILE A 189 3.65 5.29 16.01
CA ILE A 189 3.52 5.29 14.55
C ILE A 189 2.82 6.57 14.07
N SER A 190 1.79 7.04 14.77
CA SER A 190 1.11 8.31 14.47
C SER A 190 2.06 9.51 14.52
N ILE A 191 2.93 9.57 15.53
CA ILE A 191 3.93 10.64 15.64
C ILE A 191 4.94 10.57 14.49
N ILE A 192 5.49 9.38 14.19
CA ILE A 192 6.40 9.18 13.06
C ILE A 192 5.73 9.57 11.74
N PHE A 193 4.48 9.20 11.55
CA PHE A 193 3.70 9.54 10.36
C PHE A 193 3.52 11.05 10.18
N VAL A 194 3.15 11.77 11.25
CA VAL A 194 3.00 13.23 11.20
C VAL A 194 4.35 13.90 10.89
N ILE A 195 5.43 13.51 11.57
CA ILE A 195 6.76 14.10 11.36
C ILE A 195 7.23 13.83 9.92
N SER A 196 7.12 12.59 9.43
CA SER A 196 7.55 12.21 8.09
C SER A 196 6.77 12.95 6.99
N THR A 197 5.47 13.12 7.19
CA THR A 197 4.60 13.88 6.28
C THR A 197 4.91 15.37 6.32
N LEU A 198 5.16 15.96 7.49
CA LEU A 198 5.60 17.35 7.61
C LEU A 198 6.89 17.59 6.83
N VAL A 199 7.87 16.68 6.91
CA VAL A 199 9.10 16.77 6.09
C VAL A 199 8.75 16.83 4.59
N THR A 200 7.81 16.02 4.12
CA THR A 200 7.35 16.05 2.73
C THR A 200 6.70 17.39 2.39
N VAL A 201 5.67 17.80 3.13
CA VAL A 201 4.87 19.00 2.81
C VAL A 201 5.69 20.27 2.84
N LEU A 202 6.69 20.38 3.73
CA LEU A 202 7.53 21.57 3.86
C LEU A 202 8.63 21.65 2.79
N ASN A 203 9.18 20.52 2.33
CA ASN A 203 10.33 20.52 1.43
C ASN A 203 9.99 20.25 -0.04
N VAL A 204 8.83 19.66 -0.32
CA VAL A 204 8.44 19.32 -1.68
C VAL A 204 7.60 20.44 -2.30
N LYS A 205 7.93 20.84 -3.53
CA LYS A 205 7.17 21.84 -4.31
C LYS A 205 6.54 21.19 -5.54
N GLU A 206 5.29 21.54 -5.80
CA GLU A 206 4.57 21.14 -6.99
C GLU A 206 4.99 22.07 -8.14
N LYS A 207 5.80 21.59 -9.09
CA LYS A 207 6.41 22.41 -10.13
C LYS A 207 5.65 22.37 -11.47
N ASN A 208 4.96 21.26 -11.71
CA ASN A 208 4.30 20.99 -12.99
C ASN A 208 2.81 20.67 -12.77
N VAL A 209 2.11 21.60 -12.11
CA VAL A 209 0.67 21.49 -11.89
C VAL A 209 -0.05 22.15 -13.08
N VAL A 210 -0.73 21.32 -13.86
CA VAL A 210 -1.63 21.81 -14.91
C VAL A 210 -2.99 22.09 -14.28
N GLU A 211 -3.42 23.34 -14.35
CA GLU A 211 -4.74 23.71 -13.91
C GLU A 211 -5.78 23.41 -15.01
N ASN A 212 -6.83 22.70 -14.65
CA ASN A 212 -7.97 22.55 -15.53
C ASN A 212 -8.72 23.90 -15.63
N LYS A 213 -9.07 24.33 -16.85
CA LYS A 213 -9.86 25.54 -17.08
C LYS A 213 -11.25 25.39 -16.46
N ASP A 214 -11.86 24.23 -16.64
CA ASP A 214 -13.17 23.87 -16.10
C ASP A 214 -13.04 22.87 -14.95
N LYS A 215 -13.94 22.98 -13.96
CA LYS A 215 -14.02 21.99 -12.87
C LYS A 215 -14.48 20.65 -13.40
N ILE A 216 -13.81 19.59 -12.98
CA ILE A 216 -14.21 18.22 -13.27
C ILE A 216 -15.45 17.89 -12.42
N LYS A 217 -16.48 17.31 -13.05
CA LYS A 217 -17.73 16.92 -12.39
C LYS A 217 -17.72 15.44 -12.00
N ILE A 218 -18.49 15.07 -10.98
CA ILE A 218 -18.64 13.66 -10.55
C ILE A 218 -19.07 12.75 -11.71
N SER A 219 -19.98 13.23 -12.57
CA SER A 219 -20.43 12.49 -13.76
C SER A 219 -19.33 12.20 -14.78
N GLU A 220 -18.22 12.93 -14.72
CA GLU A 220 -17.09 12.75 -15.62
C GLU A 220 -16.11 11.66 -15.16
N ILE A 221 -16.15 11.25 -13.87
CA ILE A 221 -15.23 10.23 -13.31
C ILE A 221 -15.28 8.94 -14.13
N VAL A 222 -16.49 8.42 -14.40
CA VAL A 222 -16.67 7.19 -15.18
C VAL A 222 -16.13 7.36 -16.61
N THR A 223 -16.31 8.55 -17.19
CA THR A 223 -15.79 8.87 -18.51
C THR A 223 -14.26 8.93 -18.52
N ILE A 224 -13.65 9.56 -17.50
CA ILE A 224 -12.19 9.68 -17.37
C ILE A 224 -11.56 8.31 -17.20
N LEU A 225 -12.09 7.49 -16.30
CA LEU A 225 -11.57 6.16 -16.05
C LEU A 225 -11.87 5.19 -17.20
N GLY A 226 -13.11 5.19 -17.73
CA GLY A 226 -13.57 4.22 -18.73
C GLY A 226 -13.10 4.51 -20.16
N LYS A 227 -12.85 5.77 -20.52
CA LYS A 227 -12.36 6.13 -21.87
C LYS A 227 -10.84 6.14 -21.98
N ASN A 228 -10.11 6.04 -20.87
CA ASN A 228 -8.66 5.88 -20.87
C ASN A 228 -8.31 4.39 -21.02
N ASP A 229 -8.26 3.90 -22.26
CA ASP A 229 -7.99 2.50 -22.58
C ASP A 229 -6.63 2.00 -22.07
N GLN A 230 -5.60 2.84 -22.08
CA GLN A 230 -4.30 2.50 -21.50
C GLN A 230 -4.41 2.29 -19.98
N LEU A 231 -5.16 3.14 -19.29
CA LEU A 231 -5.43 2.97 -17.87
C LEU A 231 -6.17 1.66 -17.58
N LEU A 232 -7.18 1.31 -18.36
CA LEU A 232 -7.94 0.07 -18.16
C LEU A 232 -7.07 -1.18 -18.26
N VAL A 233 -6.15 -1.23 -19.23
CA VAL A 233 -5.20 -2.34 -19.38
C VAL A 233 -4.25 -2.39 -18.18
N ILE A 234 -3.73 -1.23 -17.72
CA ILE A 234 -2.88 -1.15 -16.53
C ILE A 234 -3.66 -1.64 -15.29
N ILE A 235 -4.90 -1.18 -15.10
CA ILE A 235 -5.77 -1.59 -13.99
C ILE A 235 -5.94 -3.11 -13.97
N ALA A 236 -6.29 -3.73 -15.07
CA ALA A 236 -6.48 -5.18 -15.17
C ALA A 236 -5.20 -5.95 -14.77
N SER A 237 -4.06 -5.53 -15.32
CA SER A 237 -2.76 -6.11 -14.97
C SER A 237 -2.42 -5.98 -13.50
N VAL A 238 -2.66 -4.80 -12.91
CA VAL A 238 -2.34 -4.51 -11.50
C VAL A 238 -3.26 -5.28 -10.56
N VAL A 239 -4.55 -5.41 -10.87
CA VAL A 239 -5.49 -6.22 -10.07
C VAL A 239 -5.01 -7.67 -9.98
N ILE A 240 -4.71 -8.30 -11.12
CA ILE A 240 -4.24 -9.69 -11.17
C ILE A 240 -2.95 -9.84 -10.34
N PHE A 241 -2.00 -8.94 -10.53
CA PHE A 241 -0.72 -8.97 -9.80
C PHE A 241 -0.91 -8.77 -8.29
N GLN A 242 -1.70 -7.79 -7.87
CA GLN A 242 -1.91 -7.49 -6.46
C GLN A 242 -2.67 -8.62 -5.74
N VAL A 243 -3.68 -9.21 -6.38
CA VAL A 243 -4.37 -10.39 -5.84
C VAL A 243 -3.38 -11.53 -5.64
N ALA A 244 -2.55 -11.84 -6.65
CA ALA A 244 -1.53 -12.88 -6.54
C ALA A 244 -0.51 -12.57 -5.44
N GLN A 245 -0.07 -11.34 -5.30
CA GLN A 245 0.87 -10.90 -4.26
C GLN A 245 0.28 -11.05 -2.85
N PHE A 246 -0.98 -10.64 -2.64
CA PHE A 246 -1.63 -10.78 -1.34
C PHE A 246 -1.93 -12.24 -0.99
N LEU A 247 -2.29 -13.07 -1.96
CA LEU A 247 -2.43 -14.52 -1.78
C LEU A 247 -1.09 -15.16 -1.38
N TYR A 248 -0.01 -14.82 -2.10
CA TYR A 248 1.33 -15.28 -1.77
C TYR A 248 1.69 -14.91 -0.32
N SER A 249 1.56 -13.64 0.05
CA SER A 249 1.90 -13.16 1.39
C SER A 249 1.05 -13.83 2.47
N GLY A 250 -0.24 -14.03 2.22
CA GLY A 250 -1.15 -14.66 3.15
C GLY A 250 -0.89 -16.14 3.37
N PHE A 251 -0.55 -16.88 2.31
CA PHE A 251 -0.22 -18.30 2.43
C PHE A 251 1.22 -18.59 2.86
N LEU A 252 2.14 -17.63 2.71
CA LEU A 252 3.56 -17.83 2.99
C LEU A 252 3.83 -18.29 4.43
N VAL A 253 3.16 -17.69 5.41
CA VAL A 253 3.28 -18.08 6.82
C VAL A 253 2.84 -19.52 7.03
N TYR A 254 1.69 -19.91 6.47
CA TYR A 254 1.20 -21.28 6.55
C TYR A 254 2.15 -22.29 5.90
N PHE A 255 2.73 -21.93 4.75
CA PHE A 255 3.70 -22.75 4.04
C PHE A 255 4.94 -23.04 4.91
N PHE A 256 5.53 -22.01 5.53
CA PHE A 256 6.70 -22.21 6.39
C PHE A 256 6.36 -22.88 7.71
N THR A 257 5.16 -22.66 8.26
CA THR A 257 4.74 -23.28 9.54
C THR A 257 4.41 -24.76 9.37
N TYR A 258 3.71 -25.14 8.31
CA TYR A 258 3.14 -26.48 8.17
C TYR A 258 3.84 -27.36 7.15
N ALA A 259 4.35 -26.79 6.04
CA ALA A 259 5.04 -27.57 5.02
C ALA A 259 6.54 -27.64 5.26
N ILE A 260 7.20 -26.50 5.49
CA ILE A 260 8.65 -26.44 5.74
C ILE A 260 8.99 -26.72 7.22
N LYS A 261 8.12 -26.30 8.16
CA LYS A 261 8.29 -26.46 9.61
C LYS A 261 9.54 -25.77 10.17
N ASP A 262 9.94 -24.64 9.56
CA ASP A 262 11.09 -23.84 9.99
C ASP A 262 10.78 -22.36 9.93
N LEU A 263 10.48 -21.75 11.09
CA LEU A 263 10.17 -20.34 11.23
C LEU A 263 11.42 -19.44 11.17
N ASN A 264 12.62 -19.97 11.48
CA ASN A 264 13.86 -19.22 11.33
C ASN A 264 14.19 -19.03 9.84
N LEU A 265 13.95 -20.07 9.05
CA LEU A 265 14.08 -19.99 7.60
C LEU A 265 13.06 -19.02 7.00
N TYR A 266 11.83 -18.96 7.54
CA TYR A 266 10.84 -17.95 7.17
C TYR A 266 11.36 -16.53 7.35
N ALA A 267 11.91 -16.20 8.52
CA ALA A 267 12.45 -14.87 8.81
C ALA A 267 13.59 -14.52 7.85
N THR A 268 14.50 -15.44 7.59
CA THR A 268 15.59 -15.28 6.63
C THR A 268 15.07 -15.07 5.21
N PHE A 269 14.11 -15.88 4.79
CA PHE A 269 13.49 -15.81 3.47
C PHE A 269 12.82 -14.43 3.22
N VAL A 270 12.04 -13.95 4.20
CA VAL A 270 11.38 -12.63 4.13
C VAL A 270 12.41 -11.49 4.12
N ALA A 271 13.44 -11.57 4.98
CA ALA A 271 14.48 -10.55 5.03
C ALA A 271 15.26 -10.46 3.71
N MET A 272 15.70 -11.60 3.14
CA MET A 272 16.35 -11.65 1.83
C MET A 272 15.44 -11.14 0.72
N GLY A 273 14.15 -11.50 0.76
CA GLY A 273 13.15 -10.99 -0.16
C GLY A 273 13.02 -9.47 -0.11
N THR A 274 12.97 -8.88 1.08
CA THR A 274 12.90 -7.42 1.26
C THR A 274 14.13 -6.72 0.69
N VAL A 275 15.34 -7.22 1.00
CA VAL A 275 16.59 -6.67 0.45
C VAL A 275 16.58 -6.73 -1.08
N THR A 276 16.15 -7.86 -1.64
CA THR A 276 16.06 -8.05 -3.09
C THR A 276 15.04 -7.11 -3.74
N GLN A 277 13.88 -6.93 -3.11
CA GLN A 277 12.87 -6.00 -3.60
C GLN A 277 13.38 -4.57 -3.63
N VAL A 278 14.08 -4.12 -2.58
CA VAL A 278 14.71 -2.80 -2.53
C VAL A 278 15.79 -2.66 -3.60
N ALA A 279 16.63 -3.68 -3.79
CA ALA A 279 17.64 -3.69 -4.85
C ALA A 279 17.01 -3.58 -6.24
N ALA A 280 15.90 -4.31 -6.49
CA ALA A 280 15.14 -4.22 -7.73
C ALA A 280 14.62 -2.81 -7.99
N LEU A 281 14.06 -2.15 -6.96
CA LEU A 281 13.60 -0.77 -7.04
C LEU A 281 14.74 0.19 -7.40
N ILE A 282 15.91 0.05 -6.77
CA ILE A 282 17.10 0.89 -7.05
C ILE A 282 17.61 0.68 -8.49
N LEU A 283 17.57 -0.55 -8.97
CA LEU A 283 18.04 -0.91 -10.32
C LEU A 283 17.04 -0.53 -11.41
N PHE A 284 15.76 -0.41 -11.09
CA PHE A 284 14.68 -0.16 -12.06
C PHE A 284 14.96 1.00 -13.05
N PRO A 285 15.42 2.20 -12.64
CA PRO A 285 15.65 3.30 -13.59
C PRO A 285 16.78 2.98 -14.60
N ARG A 286 17.78 2.19 -14.18
CA ARG A 286 18.87 1.77 -15.08
C ARG A 286 18.40 0.72 -16.07
N ILE A 287 17.68 -0.29 -15.58
CA ILE A 287 17.15 -1.39 -16.39
C ILE A 287 16.11 -0.84 -17.38
N SER A 288 15.19 0.03 -16.93
CA SER A 288 14.15 0.62 -17.78
C SER A 288 14.70 1.48 -18.91
N LYS A 289 15.87 2.11 -18.70
CA LYS A 289 16.57 2.90 -19.73
C LYS A 289 17.16 2.01 -20.82
N VAL A 290 17.69 0.83 -20.49
CA VAL A 290 18.35 -0.09 -21.42
C VAL A 290 17.35 -0.97 -22.17
N VAL A 291 16.42 -1.56 -21.43
CA VAL A 291 15.51 -2.61 -21.94
C VAL A 291 14.14 -2.03 -22.35
N GLY A 292 13.82 -0.83 -21.87
CA GLY A 292 12.50 -0.20 -22.04
C GLY A 292 11.48 -0.65 -20.99
N ARG A 293 10.57 0.24 -20.61
CA ARG A 293 9.60 0.04 -19.52
C ARG A 293 8.69 -1.18 -19.72
N LYS A 294 8.19 -1.38 -20.96
CA LYS A 294 7.33 -2.52 -21.30
C LYS A 294 8.06 -3.86 -21.08
N ASN A 295 9.28 -3.98 -21.57
CA ASN A 295 10.05 -5.21 -21.47
C ASN A 295 10.45 -5.49 -20.02
N VAL A 296 10.80 -4.47 -19.22
CA VAL A 296 11.05 -4.61 -17.78
C VAL A 296 9.85 -5.19 -17.07
N TYR A 297 8.63 -4.70 -17.37
CA TYR A 297 7.40 -5.23 -16.78
C TYR A 297 7.20 -6.71 -17.16
N THR A 298 7.41 -7.08 -18.42
CA THR A 298 7.30 -8.47 -18.89
C THR A 298 8.32 -9.38 -18.20
N ILE A 299 9.59 -8.97 -18.14
CA ILE A 299 10.65 -9.72 -17.45
C ILE A 299 10.31 -9.88 -15.96
N ALA A 300 9.80 -8.84 -15.32
CA ALA A 300 9.41 -8.86 -13.93
C ALA A 300 8.25 -9.84 -13.67
N CYS A 301 7.25 -9.89 -14.54
CA CYS A 301 6.18 -10.89 -14.47
C CYS A 301 6.72 -12.32 -14.59
N ILE A 302 7.62 -12.57 -15.55
CA ILE A 302 8.26 -13.89 -15.72
C ILE A 302 9.02 -14.28 -14.45
N LEU A 303 9.84 -13.38 -13.89
CA LEU A 303 10.60 -13.63 -12.66
C LEU A 303 9.67 -13.94 -11.48
N THR A 304 8.56 -13.23 -11.35
CA THR A 304 7.57 -13.47 -10.29
C THR A 304 6.94 -14.85 -10.42
N VAL A 305 6.54 -15.24 -11.65
CA VAL A 305 5.94 -16.56 -11.91
C VAL A 305 6.96 -17.68 -11.68
N LEU A 306 8.20 -17.53 -12.16
CA LEU A 306 9.27 -18.52 -11.97
C LEU A 306 9.66 -18.65 -10.49
N GLY A 307 9.73 -17.51 -9.76
CA GLY A 307 10.02 -17.52 -8.33
C GLY A 307 8.94 -18.23 -7.52
N PHE A 308 7.67 -17.90 -7.77
CA PHE A 308 6.53 -18.53 -7.10
C PHE A 308 6.41 -20.02 -7.45
N GLY A 309 6.43 -20.37 -8.74
CA GLY A 309 6.35 -21.78 -9.19
C GLY A 309 7.56 -22.59 -8.73
N GLY A 310 8.74 -22.01 -8.78
CA GLY A 310 9.98 -22.64 -8.30
C GLY A 310 9.93 -22.99 -6.81
N MET A 311 9.27 -22.14 -5.99
CA MET A 311 9.11 -22.41 -4.55
C MET A 311 8.37 -23.75 -4.30
N PHE A 312 7.32 -24.07 -5.07
CA PHE A 312 6.61 -25.34 -4.94
C PHE A 312 7.49 -26.52 -5.35
N ILE A 313 8.23 -26.41 -6.44
CA ILE A 313 9.11 -27.48 -6.94
C ILE A 313 10.21 -27.76 -5.92
N VAL A 314 10.86 -26.73 -5.42
CA VAL A 314 12.02 -26.83 -4.52
C VAL A 314 11.64 -27.22 -3.10
N SER A 315 10.41 -26.91 -2.65
CA SER A 315 9.96 -27.23 -1.30
C SER A 315 10.09 -28.72 -0.94
N GLY A 316 9.83 -29.61 -1.90
CA GLY A 316 9.98 -31.06 -1.73
C GLY A 316 11.45 -31.55 -1.72
N MET A 317 12.43 -30.72 -2.09
CA MET A 317 13.84 -31.09 -2.17
C MET A 317 14.60 -30.91 -0.85
N GLY A 318 14.02 -30.28 0.16
CA GLY A 318 14.66 -30.00 1.46
C GLY A 318 15.88 -29.06 1.37
N ASN A 319 16.05 -28.31 0.27
CA ASN A 319 17.20 -27.44 0.04
C ASN A 319 16.85 -25.97 0.32
N SER A 320 17.23 -25.48 1.50
CA SER A 320 16.96 -24.11 1.94
C SER A 320 17.59 -23.04 1.04
N ILE A 321 18.76 -23.32 0.45
CA ILE A 321 19.44 -22.35 -0.44
C ILE A 321 18.65 -22.17 -1.73
N LEU A 322 18.20 -23.25 -2.35
CA LEU A 322 17.36 -23.19 -3.55
C LEU A 322 16.02 -22.53 -3.24
N LEU A 323 15.43 -22.80 -2.06
CA LEU A 323 14.19 -22.14 -1.64
C LEU A 323 14.39 -20.63 -1.50
N CYS A 324 15.46 -20.16 -0.87
CA CYS A 324 15.77 -18.75 -0.78
C CYS A 324 16.01 -18.12 -2.18
N ALA A 325 16.66 -18.84 -3.10
CA ALA A 325 16.85 -18.36 -4.46
C ALA A 325 15.54 -18.12 -5.21
N THR A 326 14.52 -18.96 -5.00
CA THR A 326 13.17 -18.74 -5.56
C THR A 326 12.49 -17.49 -4.97
N GLY A 327 12.68 -17.25 -3.66
CA GLY A 327 12.21 -16.05 -2.98
C GLY A 327 12.87 -14.77 -3.50
N ILE A 328 14.18 -14.83 -3.78
CA ILE A 328 14.93 -13.75 -4.41
C ILE A 328 14.36 -13.43 -5.80
N ALA A 329 14.17 -14.43 -6.65
CA ALA A 329 13.59 -14.26 -7.99
C ALA A 329 12.19 -13.63 -7.94
N TYR A 330 11.34 -14.13 -7.04
CA TYR A 330 9.99 -13.58 -6.81
C TYR A 330 10.04 -12.10 -6.41
N ASN A 331 10.80 -11.76 -5.37
CA ASN A 331 10.84 -10.40 -4.84
C ASN A 331 11.54 -9.41 -5.78
N LEU A 332 12.50 -9.86 -6.60
CA LEU A 332 13.08 -9.07 -7.68
C LEU A 332 11.99 -8.68 -8.69
N GLY A 333 11.18 -9.63 -9.12
CA GLY A 333 10.03 -9.38 -9.99
C GLY A 333 9.03 -8.42 -9.37
N VAL A 334 8.63 -8.64 -8.12
CA VAL A 334 7.69 -7.77 -7.37
C VAL A 334 8.21 -6.33 -7.29
N GLY A 335 9.49 -6.12 -6.98
CA GLY A 335 10.09 -4.79 -6.90
C GLY A 335 10.04 -4.06 -8.25
N LEU A 336 10.41 -4.74 -9.33
CA LEU A 336 10.36 -4.18 -10.69
C LEU A 336 8.92 -3.86 -11.13
N ILE A 337 7.93 -4.73 -10.85
CA ILE A 337 6.51 -4.49 -11.17
C ILE A 337 6.00 -3.25 -10.42
N ASN A 338 6.29 -3.14 -9.12
CA ASN A 338 5.84 -2.01 -8.32
C ASN A 338 6.38 -0.67 -8.83
N ALA A 339 7.67 -0.62 -9.22
CA ALA A 339 8.26 0.57 -9.82
C ALA A 339 7.63 0.88 -11.19
N ALA A 340 7.55 -0.12 -12.07
CA ALA A 340 6.99 0.01 -13.41
C ALA A 340 5.53 0.48 -13.37
N THR A 341 4.70 -0.10 -12.52
CA THR A 341 3.29 0.26 -12.35
C THR A 341 3.12 1.74 -11.99
N THR A 342 3.92 2.25 -11.04
CA THR A 342 3.84 3.67 -10.64
C THR A 342 4.16 4.60 -11.81
N VAL A 343 5.15 4.25 -12.62
CA VAL A 343 5.52 5.03 -13.82
C VAL A 343 4.46 4.91 -14.91
N MET A 344 3.93 3.71 -15.15
CA MET A 344 2.91 3.47 -16.16
C MET A 344 1.60 4.22 -15.85
N ILE A 345 1.19 4.24 -14.57
CA ILE A 345 0.03 5.04 -14.13
C ILE A 345 0.29 6.54 -14.32
N SER A 346 1.50 7.02 -14.00
CA SER A 346 1.86 8.42 -14.27
C SER A 346 1.80 8.77 -15.77
N ASN A 347 2.20 7.85 -16.65
CA ASN A 347 2.08 8.05 -18.10
C ASN A 347 0.63 7.98 -18.58
N ALA A 348 -0.24 7.17 -17.92
CA ALA A 348 -1.66 7.12 -18.23
C ALA A 348 -2.39 8.43 -17.89
N VAL A 349 -1.85 9.24 -16.96
CA VAL A 349 -2.32 10.62 -16.71
C VAL A 349 -2.07 11.49 -17.94
N ASP A 350 -0.84 11.47 -18.47
CA ASP A 350 -0.46 12.27 -19.65
C ASP A 350 -1.26 11.83 -20.91
N TYR A 351 -1.47 10.51 -21.07
CA TYR A 351 -2.30 9.95 -22.13
C TYR A 351 -3.78 10.36 -22.00
N GLY A 352 -4.29 10.34 -20.77
CA GLY A 352 -5.67 10.78 -20.48
C GLY A 352 -5.86 12.27 -20.82
N GLU A 353 -4.88 13.12 -20.50
CA GLU A 353 -4.89 14.54 -20.86
C GLU A 353 -4.91 14.73 -22.38
N TYR A 354 -4.04 14.01 -23.11
CA TYR A 354 -4.01 14.03 -24.56
C TYR A 354 -5.34 13.61 -25.20
N LYS A 355 -5.95 12.52 -24.71
CA LYS A 355 -7.15 11.92 -25.31
C LYS A 355 -8.44 12.63 -24.93
N LEU A 356 -8.54 13.17 -23.72
CA LEU A 356 -9.78 13.72 -23.14
C LEU A 356 -9.72 15.26 -22.94
N GLY A 357 -8.56 15.88 -23.16
CA GLY A 357 -8.38 17.32 -22.98
C GLY A 357 -8.38 17.80 -21.53
N LYS A 358 -8.41 16.88 -20.56
CA LYS A 358 -8.43 17.17 -19.11
C LYS A 358 -7.39 16.34 -18.38
N ARG A 359 -6.58 17.00 -17.56
CA ARG A 359 -5.60 16.36 -16.72
C ARG A 359 -6.23 15.97 -15.38
N SER A 360 -6.18 14.69 -15.02
CA SER A 360 -6.89 14.11 -13.88
C SER A 360 -6.02 13.15 -13.11
N GLU A 361 -4.91 13.66 -12.51
CA GLU A 361 -3.93 12.85 -11.80
C GLU A 361 -4.59 12.09 -10.64
N SER A 362 -5.31 12.81 -9.79
CA SER A 362 -5.84 12.24 -8.55
C SER A 362 -6.97 11.25 -8.80
N ILE A 363 -7.80 11.45 -9.84
CA ILE A 363 -8.82 10.47 -10.24
C ILE A 363 -8.16 9.18 -10.74
N ILE A 364 -7.09 9.27 -11.52
CA ILE A 364 -6.37 8.10 -12.06
C ILE A 364 -5.63 7.37 -10.93
N PHE A 365 -4.98 8.07 -10.01
CA PHE A 365 -4.32 7.46 -8.85
C PHE A 365 -5.32 6.93 -7.81
N SER A 366 -6.55 7.49 -7.71
CA SER A 366 -7.60 6.92 -6.87
C SER A 366 -8.00 5.51 -7.31
N ALA A 367 -8.00 5.26 -8.62
CA ALA A 367 -8.20 3.91 -9.15
C ALA A 367 -7.10 2.94 -8.68
N GLN A 368 -5.83 3.37 -8.63
CA GLN A 368 -4.73 2.54 -8.09
C GLN A 368 -4.97 2.21 -6.61
N THR A 369 -5.29 3.21 -5.78
CA THR A 369 -5.55 3.00 -4.35
C THR A 369 -6.71 2.04 -4.13
N PHE A 370 -7.81 2.23 -4.86
CA PHE A 370 -8.97 1.33 -4.81
C PHE A 370 -8.59 -0.11 -5.19
N ILE A 371 -7.80 -0.31 -6.26
CA ILE A 371 -7.36 -1.64 -6.70
C ILE A 371 -6.58 -2.36 -5.60
N VAL A 372 -5.64 -1.68 -4.93
CA VAL A 372 -4.87 -2.29 -3.83
C VAL A 372 -5.78 -2.76 -2.71
N LYS A 373 -6.72 -1.91 -2.27
CA LYS A 373 -7.70 -2.23 -1.23
C LYS A 373 -8.62 -3.39 -1.65
N PHE A 374 -9.15 -3.34 -2.87
CA PHE A 374 -10.00 -4.39 -3.42
C PHE A 374 -9.26 -5.73 -3.51
N SER A 375 -8.04 -5.73 -4.04
CA SER A 375 -7.22 -6.94 -4.17
C SER A 375 -6.89 -7.57 -2.82
N THR A 376 -6.64 -6.76 -1.79
CA THR A 376 -6.41 -7.24 -0.41
C THR A 376 -7.64 -7.95 0.13
N ALA A 377 -8.83 -7.35 0.00
CA ALA A 377 -10.07 -7.94 0.48
C ALA A 377 -10.44 -9.22 -0.28
N PHE A 378 -10.30 -9.20 -1.61
CA PHE A 378 -10.58 -10.35 -2.45
C PHE A 378 -9.62 -11.52 -2.17
N SER A 379 -8.35 -11.24 -1.96
CA SER A 379 -7.36 -12.25 -1.55
C SER A 379 -7.69 -12.83 -0.17
N GLY A 380 -8.13 -12.00 0.78
CA GLY A 380 -8.57 -12.46 2.10
C GLY A 380 -9.74 -13.45 2.03
N LEU A 381 -10.70 -13.20 1.14
CA LEU A 381 -11.79 -14.14 0.87
C LEU A 381 -11.27 -15.47 0.31
N ILE A 382 -10.40 -15.42 -0.70
CA ILE A 382 -9.83 -16.64 -1.33
C ILE A 382 -9.02 -17.44 -0.30
N ILE A 383 -8.23 -16.79 0.55
CA ILE A 383 -7.47 -17.45 1.61
C ILE A 383 -8.43 -18.12 2.59
N GLY A 384 -9.46 -17.42 3.07
CA GLY A 384 -10.45 -17.96 4.00
C GLY A 384 -11.18 -19.17 3.44
N PHE A 385 -11.64 -19.13 2.20
CA PHE A 385 -12.25 -20.27 1.51
C PHE A 385 -11.25 -21.40 1.28
N GLY A 386 -10.03 -21.09 0.85
CA GLY A 386 -8.98 -22.07 0.60
C GLY A 386 -8.63 -22.87 1.87
N LEU A 387 -8.45 -22.20 3.00
CA LEU A 387 -8.20 -22.85 4.30
C LEU A 387 -9.38 -23.72 4.73
N SER A 388 -10.62 -23.27 4.50
CA SER A 388 -11.82 -24.06 4.79
C SER A 388 -11.92 -25.33 3.92
N LEU A 389 -11.61 -25.23 2.61
CA LEU A 389 -11.63 -26.37 1.69
C LEU A 389 -10.63 -27.46 2.08
N ILE A 390 -9.44 -27.08 2.54
CA ILE A 390 -8.43 -28.04 3.02
C ILE A 390 -8.68 -28.50 4.46
N LYS A 391 -9.83 -28.12 5.06
CA LYS A 391 -10.20 -28.45 6.47
C LYS A 391 -9.10 -28.07 7.45
N TYR A 392 -8.50 -26.89 7.25
CA TYR A 392 -7.46 -26.38 8.11
C TYR A 392 -7.97 -26.25 9.56
N VAL A 393 -7.28 -26.90 10.50
CA VAL A 393 -7.55 -26.80 11.94
C VAL A 393 -6.38 -26.03 12.57
N PRO A 394 -6.64 -24.85 13.21
CA PRO A 394 -5.59 -24.12 13.91
C PRO A 394 -4.97 -24.97 15.03
N ASN A 395 -3.64 -24.96 15.13
CA ASN A 395 -2.89 -25.67 16.18
C ASN A 395 -3.09 -27.21 16.22
N ALA A 396 -3.44 -27.85 15.11
CA ALA A 396 -3.53 -29.29 14.98
C ALA A 396 -2.16 -29.93 14.68
#